data_5465ae528b341a0f4efd686bb6f1cdf4
#
_entry.id   5465ae528b341a0f4efd686bb6f1cdf4
#
_cell.length_a   1.000
_cell.length_b   1.000
_cell.length_c   1.000
_cell.angle_alpha   90.00
_cell.angle_beta   90.00
_cell.angle_gamma   90.00
#
_symmetry.space_group_name_H-M   'P 1'
#
loop_
_entity.id
_entity.type
_entity.pdbx_description
1 polymer ?
#
loop_
_entity_poly.entity_id
_entity_poly.type
_entity_poly.pdbx_seq_one_letter_code
_entity_poly.pdbx_strand_id
1 'polypeptide(L)'
;MNRTILHRVLNAPADPHRVLSDAILDLESRAPDIDWARVAAHPPRAETADLAALYKEVMKADPCPEQAAAFYVGIFDGAPEDESDHDESVITMYLAAAEEYDEEDEDFDWAVRPLWLPDEGYCRPDSLTFLEQALRPHLENSIGGISTRSLYEDLVLATVAVLHRDAFAMLADSPSLTGPNGSRPVAVGFDSGGAEWIGTITRDGWVPPARSCR
;
A
#
# COMPACT_ATOMS: atom_id res chain seq x y z
N MET A 1 -2.37 8.56 14.83
CA MET A 1 -1.51 7.37 14.62
C MET A 1 -0.10 7.84 14.27
N ASN A 2 0.96 7.24 14.81
CA ASN A 2 2.32 7.69 14.48
C ASN A 2 2.84 6.91 13.27
N ARG A 3 2.70 7.44 12.06
CA ARG A 3 3.10 6.84 10.78
C ARG A 3 4.54 7.19 10.40
N THR A 4 5.44 6.98 11.32
CA THR A 4 6.85 7.42 11.18
C THR A 4 7.58 6.70 10.04
N ILE A 5 7.35 5.40 9.84
CA ILE A 5 8.02 4.61 8.81
C ILE A 5 7.49 4.99 7.43
N LEU A 6 6.16 5.03 7.28
CA LEU A 6 5.53 5.46 6.04
C LEU A 6 6.03 6.84 5.60
N HIS A 7 6.01 7.84 6.51
CA HIS A 7 6.48 9.18 6.17
C HIS A 7 7.97 9.22 5.80
N ARG A 8 8.81 8.40 6.45
CA ARG A 8 10.23 8.27 6.06
C ARG A 8 10.38 7.70 4.65
N VAL A 9 9.60 6.69 4.32
CA VAL A 9 9.56 6.06 2.99
C VAL A 9 9.10 7.05 1.92
N LEU A 10 7.99 7.75 2.16
CA LEU A 10 7.43 8.74 1.24
C LEU A 10 8.40 9.92 0.99
N ASN A 11 9.16 10.33 2.00
CA ASN A 11 10.16 11.40 1.92
C ASN A 11 11.53 10.94 1.40
N ALA A 12 11.69 9.68 0.99
CA ALA A 12 12.92 9.11 0.43
C ALA A 12 12.80 8.86 -1.09
N PRO A 13 12.76 9.91 -1.94
CA PRO A 13 12.49 9.74 -3.36
C PRO A 13 13.54 8.91 -4.10
N ALA A 14 14.76 8.84 -3.60
CA ALA A 14 15.84 8.12 -4.26
C ALA A 14 15.82 6.62 -4.02
N ASP A 15 15.52 6.16 -2.79
CA ASP A 15 15.51 4.74 -2.44
C ASP A 15 14.60 4.42 -1.24
N PRO A 16 13.27 4.36 -1.45
CA PRO A 16 12.32 4.03 -0.39
C PRO A 16 12.44 2.59 0.11
N HIS A 17 12.86 1.65 -0.76
CA HIS A 17 13.11 0.27 -0.35
C HIS A 17 14.20 0.17 0.71
N ARG A 18 15.28 0.94 0.53
CA ARG A 18 16.35 0.99 1.54
C ARG A 18 15.84 1.54 2.86
N VAL A 19 15.05 2.61 2.82
CA VAL A 19 14.49 3.21 4.05
C VAL A 19 13.58 2.23 4.78
N LEU A 20 12.76 1.46 4.05
CA LEU A 20 11.93 0.41 4.63
C LEU A 20 12.79 -0.73 5.23
N SER A 21 13.80 -1.20 4.50
CA SER A 21 14.72 -2.23 4.98
C SER A 21 15.50 -1.79 6.23
N ASP A 22 16.01 -0.55 6.24
CA ASP A 22 16.70 0.02 7.40
C ASP A 22 15.78 0.13 8.62
N ALA A 23 14.48 0.43 8.40
CA ALA A 23 13.47 0.45 9.48
C ALA A 23 13.23 -0.96 10.05
N ILE A 24 13.12 -1.98 9.20
CA ILE A 24 12.97 -3.39 9.63
C ILE A 24 14.18 -3.84 10.45
N LEU A 25 15.40 -3.52 10.00
CA LEU A 25 16.62 -3.85 10.74
C LEU A 25 16.70 -3.15 12.12
N ASP A 26 16.26 -1.89 12.22
CA ASP A 26 16.17 -1.19 13.51
C ASP A 26 15.18 -1.88 14.45
N LEU A 27 14.04 -2.34 13.92
CA LEU A 27 13.03 -3.07 14.67
C LEU A 27 13.51 -4.45 15.13
N GLU A 28 14.27 -5.17 14.31
CA GLU A 28 14.90 -6.44 14.69
C GLU A 28 15.76 -6.28 15.94
N SER A 29 16.52 -5.20 16.04
CA SER A 29 17.35 -4.93 17.22
C SER A 29 16.54 -4.67 18.50
N ARG A 30 15.28 -4.23 18.38
CA ARG A 30 14.40 -3.87 19.49
C ARG A 30 13.43 -4.98 19.89
N ALA A 31 13.12 -5.88 18.97
CA ALA A 31 12.18 -6.97 19.15
C ALA A 31 12.71 -8.26 18.51
N PRO A 32 13.78 -8.84 19.08
CA PRO A 32 14.41 -10.02 18.50
C PRO A 32 13.55 -11.30 18.54
N ASP A 33 12.44 -11.26 19.28
CA ASP A 33 11.49 -12.38 19.38
C ASP A 33 10.55 -12.48 18.17
N ILE A 34 10.55 -11.47 17.29
CA ILE A 34 9.79 -11.46 16.05
C ILE A 34 10.67 -12.00 14.91
N ASP A 35 10.08 -12.80 14.02
CA ASP A 35 10.79 -13.40 12.88
C ASP A 35 11.04 -12.38 11.76
N TRP A 36 11.87 -11.38 12.04
CA TRP A 36 12.27 -10.36 11.07
C TRP A 36 13.06 -10.92 9.89
N ALA A 37 13.75 -12.02 10.08
CA ALA A 37 14.49 -12.68 9.00
C ALA A 37 13.54 -13.14 7.89
N ARG A 38 12.36 -13.62 8.27
CA ARG A 38 11.31 -14.01 7.32
C ARG A 38 10.74 -12.80 6.57
N VAL A 39 10.50 -11.70 7.26
CA VAL A 39 10.07 -10.44 6.62
C VAL A 39 11.13 -9.93 5.63
N ALA A 40 12.40 -9.92 6.04
CA ALA A 40 13.51 -9.46 5.20
C ALA A 40 13.76 -10.34 3.96
N ALA A 41 13.41 -11.63 4.04
CA ALA A 41 13.53 -12.57 2.90
C ALA A 41 12.54 -12.31 1.77
N HIS A 42 11.46 -11.54 2.03
CA HIS A 42 10.40 -11.22 1.07
C HIS A 42 10.28 -9.70 0.88
N PRO A 43 11.29 -9.07 0.26
CA PRO A 43 11.29 -7.61 0.07
C PRO A 43 10.24 -7.22 -0.98
N PRO A 44 9.48 -6.12 -0.79
CA PRO A 44 8.47 -5.66 -1.73
C PRO A 44 8.98 -5.49 -3.17
N ARG A 45 10.27 -5.16 -3.32
CA ARG A 45 10.90 -4.98 -4.64
C ARG A 45 10.81 -6.22 -5.53
N ALA A 46 10.81 -7.41 -4.94
CA ALA A 46 10.73 -8.67 -5.71
C ALA A 46 9.37 -8.84 -6.39
N GLU A 47 8.31 -8.23 -5.87
CA GLU A 47 6.92 -8.40 -6.31
C GLU A 47 6.41 -7.24 -7.17
N THR A 48 7.17 -6.16 -7.28
CA THR A 48 6.76 -4.96 -8.03
C THR A 48 6.39 -5.25 -9.49
N ALA A 49 7.18 -6.10 -10.15
CA ALA A 49 6.93 -6.44 -11.56
C ALA A 49 5.65 -7.27 -11.73
N ASP A 50 5.37 -8.18 -10.81
CA ASP A 50 4.16 -9.02 -10.83
C ASP A 50 2.93 -8.16 -10.57
N LEU A 51 3.00 -7.21 -9.63
CA LEU A 51 1.93 -6.25 -9.37
C LEU A 51 1.66 -5.35 -10.58
N ALA A 52 2.72 -4.88 -11.25
CA ALA A 52 2.58 -4.09 -12.47
C ALA A 52 1.94 -4.92 -13.60
N ALA A 53 2.32 -6.20 -13.75
CA ALA A 53 1.72 -7.10 -14.73
C ALA A 53 0.23 -7.35 -14.43
N LEU A 54 -0.12 -7.59 -13.17
CA LEU A 54 -1.51 -7.72 -12.72
C LEU A 54 -2.34 -6.50 -13.14
N TYR A 55 -1.91 -5.31 -12.75
CA TYR A 55 -2.65 -4.08 -13.07
C TYR A 55 -2.78 -3.83 -14.58
N LYS A 56 -1.77 -4.19 -15.35
CA LYS A 56 -1.84 -4.10 -16.80
C LYS A 56 -2.92 -5.02 -17.39
N GLU A 57 -3.03 -6.24 -16.91
CA GLU A 57 -4.07 -7.18 -17.38
C GLU A 57 -5.45 -6.77 -16.87
N VAL A 58 -5.58 -6.35 -15.61
CA VAL A 58 -6.83 -5.81 -15.07
C VAL A 58 -7.33 -4.64 -15.91
N MET A 59 -6.50 -3.64 -16.17
CA MET A 59 -6.88 -2.46 -16.96
C MET A 59 -7.14 -2.75 -18.43
N LYS A 60 -6.62 -3.85 -18.94
CA LYS A 60 -6.93 -4.33 -20.30
C LYS A 60 -8.29 -5.00 -20.34
N ALA A 61 -8.65 -5.77 -19.32
CA ALA A 61 -9.93 -6.48 -19.20
C ALA A 61 -11.08 -5.53 -18.83
N ASP A 62 -10.83 -4.64 -17.86
CA ASP A 62 -11.76 -3.65 -17.36
C ASP A 62 -11.06 -2.27 -17.28
N PRO A 63 -11.08 -1.48 -18.35
CA PRO A 63 -10.38 -0.19 -18.39
C PRO A 63 -10.91 0.80 -17.35
N CYS A 64 -10.00 1.40 -16.58
CA CYS A 64 -10.35 2.46 -15.64
C CYS A 64 -11.01 3.64 -16.40
N PRO A 65 -12.20 4.09 -15.98
CA PRO A 65 -12.92 5.17 -16.62
C PRO A 65 -12.13 6.47 -16.72
N GLU A 66 -12.33 7.22 -17.81
CA GLU A 66 -11.66 8.52 -17.98
C GLU A 66 -12.06 9.53 -16.89
N GLN A 67 -13.28 9.41 -16.35
CA GLN A 67 -13.81 10.25 -15.27
C GLN A 67 -13.11 10.02 -13.93
N ALA A 68 -12.38 8.92 -13.76
CA ALA A 68 -11.67 8.66 -12.53
C ALA A 68 -10.65 9.77 -12.24
N ALA A 69 -10.80 10.40 -11.09
CA ALA A 69 -9.99 11.54 -10.66
C ALA A 69 -8.78 11.11 -9.81
N ALA A 70 -8.92 10.04 -9.00
CA ALA A 70 -7.88 9.52 -8.13
C ALA A 70 -7.93 8.00 -8.03
N PHE A 71 -6.82 7.39 -7.63
CA PHE A 71 -6.76 5.99 -7.23
C PHE A 71 -6.74 5.86 -5.71
N TYR A 72 -7.36 4.78 -5.24
CA TYR A 72 -7.31 4.33 -3.86
C TYR A 72 -6.86 2.87 -3.82
N VAL A 73 -5.86 2.59 -3.00
CA VAL A 73 -5.42 1.23 -2.70
C VAL A 73 -5.97 0.86 -1.34
N GLY A 74 -7.04 0.08 -1.34
CA GLY A 74 -7.66 -0.40 -0.11
C GLY A 74 -6.93 -1.63 0.43
N ILE A 75 -6.84 -1.71 1.75
CA ILE A 75 -6.23 -2.82 2.49
C ILE A 75 -7.27 -3.35 3.47
N PHE A 76 -7.54 -4.64 3.43
CA PHE A 76 -8.46 -5.27 4.36
C PHE A 76 -8.00 -6.68 4.75
N ASP A 77 -8.47 -7.12 5.91
CA ASP A 77 -8.31 -8.49 6.37
C ASP A 77 -9.32 -9.36 5.63
N GLY A 78 -8.86 -10.12 4.63
CA GLY A 78 -9.68 -11.09 3.92
C GLY A 78 -9.87 -12.36 4.74
N ALA A 79 -11.05 -12.97 4.67
CA ALA A 79 -11.20 -14.36 5.11
C ALA A 79 -10.47 -15.28 4.12
N PRO A 80 -9.82 -16.35 4.59
CA PRO A 80 -9.27 -17.35 3.68
C PRO A 80 -10.41 -17.95 2.84
N GLU A 81 -10.15 -18.22 1.56
CA GLU A 81 -11.16 -18.77 0.63
C GLU A 81 -11.64 -20.18 1.02
N ASP A 82 -10.86 -20.89 1.83
CA ASP A 82 -11.20 -22.22 2.35
C ASP A 82 -11.77 -22.11 3.79
N GLU A 83 -13.03 -22.50 3.94
CA GLU A 83 -13.75 -22.52 5.23
C GLU A 83 -13.10 -23.42 6.31
N SER A 84 -12.02 -24.13 5.98
CA SER A 84 -11.37 -25.10 6.89
C SER A 84 -10.36 -24.47 7.85
N ASP A 85 -9.87 -23.23 7.61
CA ASP A 85 -8.89 -22.54 8.46
C ASP A 85 -9.40 -21.15 8.87
N HIS A 86 -10.40 -21.14 9.75
CA HIS A 86 -11.06 -19.92 10.26
C HIS A 86 -10.13 -18.99 11.09
N ASP A 87 -8.88 -19.36 11.34
CA ASP A 87 -7.95 -18.60 12.20
C ASP A 87 -6.89 -17.77 11.43
N GLU A 88 -6.79 -17.88 10.11
CA GLU A 88 -5.84 -17.10 9.33
C GLU A 88 -6.54 -16.03 8.49
N SER A 89 -6.77 -14.86 9.08
CA SER A 89 -7.06 -13.68 8.26
C SER A 89 -5.82 -13.33 7.44
N VAL A 90 -6.01 -12.99 6.17
CA VAL A 90 -4.92 -12.69 5.24
C VAL A 90 -5.10 -11.28 4.72
N ILE A 91 -4.06 -10.45 4.87
CA ILE A 91 -4.07 -9.11 4.28
C ILE A 91 -4.25 -9.23 2.77
N THR A 92 -5.29 -8.59 2.30
CA THR A 92 -5.57 -8.43 0.88
C THR A 92 -5.57 -6.94 0.55
N MET A 93 -5.05 -6.58 -0.58
CA MET A 93 -5.16 -5.23 -1.12
C MET A 93 -5.91 -5.24 -2.45
N TYR A 94 -6.53 -4.11 -2.79
CA TYR A 94 -7.22 -3.90 -4.04
C TYR A 94 -6.97 -2.50 -4.59
N LEU A 95 -7.09 -2.36 -5.90
CA LEU A 95 -7.04 -1.06 -6.57
C LEU A 95 -8.45 -0.62 -6.93
N ALA A 96 -8.80 0.59 -6.52
CA ALA A 96 -10.04 1.26 -6.89
C ALA A 96 -9.76 2.65 -7.45
N ALA A 97 -10.73 3.24 -8.13
CA ALA A 97 -10.67 4.63 -8.57
C ALA A 97 -11.95 5.38 -8.20
N ALA A 98 -11.82 6.62 -7.79
CA ALA A 98 -12.90 7.51 -7.44
C ALA A 98 -13.14 8.59 -8.52
N GLU A 99 -14.38 9.05 -8.66
CA GLU A 99 -14.78 10.11 -9.60
C GLU A 99 -14.30 11.49 -9.16
N GLU A 100 -14.20 11.70 -7.86
CA GLU A 100 -13.75 12.94 -7.25
C GLU A 100 -12.82 12.64 -6.07
N TYR A 101 -12.00 13.59 -5.70
CA TYR A 101 -11.16 13.51 -4.51
C TYR A 101 -10.96 14.90 -3.91
N ASP A 102 -10.70 14.94 -2.62
CA ASP A 102 -10.37 16.14 -1.88
C ASP A 102 -9.09 15.89 -1.08
N GLU A 103 -8.03 16.66 -1.36
CA GLU A 103 -6.77 16.55 -0.64
C GLU A 103 -6.87 17.07 0.82
N GLU A 104 -7.90 17.86 1.12
CA GLU A 104 -8.16 18.39 2.46
C GLU A 104 -9.07 17.48 3.30
N ASP A 105 -9.69 16.47 2.67
CA ASP A 105 -10.52 15.47 3.34
C ASP A 105 -9.62 14.45 4.10
N GLU A 106 -9.51 14.65 5.41
CA GLU A 106 -8.72 13.79 6.31
C GLU A 106 -9.34 12.40 6.50
N ASP A 107 -10.64 12.25 6.25
CA ASP A 107 -11.38 11.00 6.44
C ASP A 107 -11.42 10.15 5.17
N PHE A 108 -11.03 10.70 4.02
CA PHE A 108 -11.05 10.03 2.71
C PHE A 108 -12.41 9.48 2.32
N ASP A 109 -13.49 10.18 2.66
CA ASP A 109 -14.88 9.78 2.38
C ASP A 109 -15.14 9.53 0.89
N TRP A 110 -14.39 10.19 0.01
CA TRP A 110 -14.45 10.00 -1.44
C TRP A 110 -14.04 8.58 -1.88
N ALA A 111 -13.20 7.88 -1.11
CA ALA A 111 -12.75 6.52 -1.41
C ALA A 111 -13.81 5.44 -1.11
N VAL A 112 -14.82 5.75 -0.27
CA VAL A 112 -15.86 4.80 0.17
C VAL A 112 -16.82 4.39 -0.96
N ARG A 113 -16.90 5.19 -2.03
CA ARG A 113 -17.78 4.92 -3.19
C ARG A 113 -16.95 4.94 -4.47
N PRO A 114 -16.22 3.87 -4.77
CA PRO A 114 -15.40 3.83 -5.97
C PRO A 114 -16.28 3.91 -7.23
N LEU A 115 -15.83 4.71 -8.19
CA LEU A 115 -16.37 4.73 -9.55
C LEU A 115 -15.99 3.44 -10.30
N TRP A 116 -14.82 2.89 -9.97
CA TRP A 116 -14.26 1.71 -10.60
C TRP A 116 -13.60 0.84 -9.53
N LEU A 117 -13.99 -0.42 -9.50
CA LEU A 117 -13.47 -1.46 -8.63
C LEU A 117 -13.50 -2.78 -9.42
N PRO A 118 -12.41 -3.14 -10.08
CA PRO A 118 -12.37 -4.34 -10.91
C PRO A 118 -12.39 -5.62 -10.07
N ASP A 119 -13.15 -6.61 -10.49
CA ASP A 119 -13.28 -7.90 -9.79
C ASP A 119 -11.92 -8.62 -9.64
N GLU A 120 -11.02 -8.47 -10.63
CA GLU A 120 -9.69 -9.08 -10.62
C GLU A 120 -8.59 -8.16 -10.04
N GLY A 121 -8.97 -7.03 -9.45
CA GLY A 121 -8.05 -6.03 -8.88
C GLY A 121 -7.47 -6.38 -7.52
N TYR A 122 -7.82 -7.54 -6.97
CA TYR A 122 -7.39 -7.99 -5.63
C TYR A 122 -6.08 -8.76 -5.70
N CYS A 123 -5.19 -8.53 -4.75
CA CYS A 123 -3.93 -9.27 -4.66
C CYS A 123 -3.44 -9.42 -3.22
N ARG A 124 -2.57 -10.40 -3.02
CA ARG A 124 -1.98 -10.77 -1.73
C ARG A 124 -0.47 -10.90 -1.89
N PRO A 125 0.29 -9.81 -1.78
CA PRO A 125 1.74 -9.87 -1.87
C PRO A 125 2.34 -10.69 -0.73
N ASP A 126 3.35 -11.50 -1.06
CA ASP A 126 4.09 -12.29 -0.08
C ASP A 126 4.71 -11.39 1.01
N SER A 127 5.24 -10.22 0.62
CA SER A 127 5.80 -9.25 1.57
C SER A 127 4.82 -8.82 2.65
N LEU A 128 3.53 -8.65 2.32
CA LEU A 128 2.48 -8.36 3.30
C LEU A 128 2.09 -9.58 4.12
N THR A 129 1.96 -10.74 3.47
CA THR A 129 1.64 -12.01 4.14
C THR A 129 2.67 -12.35 5.20
N PHE A 130 3.97 -12.25 4.88
CA PHE A 130 5.02 -12.57 5.85
C PHE A 130 5.17 -11.51 6.94
N LEU A 131 4.92 -10.24 6.62
CA LEU A 131 4.87 -9.18 7.62
C LEU A 131 3.74 -9.43 8.63
N GLU A 132 2.56 -9.79 8.15
CA GLU A 132 1.42 -10.15 8.99
C GLU A 132 1.73 -11.35 9.89
N GLN A 133 2.20 -12.46 9.32
CA GLN A 133 2.53 -13.66 10.06
C GLN A 133 3.58 -13.42 11.15
N ALA A 134 4.55 -12.54 10.91
CA ALA A 134 5.56 -12.18 11.89
C ALA A 134 5.01 -11.32 13.04
N LEU A 135 4.12 -10.36 12.75
CA LEU A 135 3.66 -9.37 13.73
C LEU A 135 2.33 -9.73 14.41
N ARG A 136 1.44 -10.49 13.75
CA ARG A 136 0.12 -10.85 14.29
C ARG A 136 0.17 -11.46 15.70
N PRO A 137 1.06 -12.40 16.04
CA PRO A 137 1.14 -12.97 17.39
C PRO A 137 1.51 -11.94 18.47
N HIS A 138 1.98 -10.77 18.07
CA HIS A 138 2.52 -9.75 18.96
C HIS A 138 1.68 -8.45 19.01
N LEU A 139 0.50 -8.39 18.34
CA LEU A 139 -0.28 -7.16 18.19
C LEU A 139 -0.72 -6.52 19.52
N GLU A 140 -0.88 -7.31 20.57
CA GLU A 140 -1.25 -6.83 21.91
C GLU A 140 -0.04 -6.36 22.74
N ASN A 141 1.18 -6.50 22.21
CA ASN A 141 2.42 -6.11 22.87
C ASN A 141 2.82 -4.68 22.52
N SER A 142 3.98 -4.25 23.04
CA SER A 142 4.65 -3.02 22.62
C SER A 142 6.13 -3.23 22.40
N ILE A 143 6.68 -2.55 21.39
CA ILE A 143 8.10 -2.59 21.01
C ILE A 143 8.68 -1.22 21.25
N GLY A 144 9.61 -1.11 22.21
CA GLY A 144 10.22 0.19 22.55
C GLY A 144 9.21 1.26 22.97
N GLY A 145 8.10 0.86 23.59
CA GLY A 145 7.02 1.77 24.02
C GLY A 145 6.02 2.16 22.93
N ILE A 146 6.14 1.59 21.73
CA ILE A 146 5.19 1.76 20.62
C ILE A 146 4.29 0.52 20.58
N SER A 147 2.99 0.69 20.43
CA SER A 147 2.05 -0.42 20.22
C SER A 147 2.45 -1.20 18.98
N THR A 148 2.55 -2.54 19.09
CA THR A 148 2.89 -3.40 17.95
C THR A 148 1.81 -3.30 16.86
N ARG A 149 0.54 -3.09 17.23
CA ARG A 149 -0.55 -2.84 16.28
C ARG A 149 -0.29 -1.58 15.44
N SER A 150 0.07 -0.46 16.07
CA SER A 150 0.36 0.79 15.35
C SER A 150 1.62 0.66 14.47
N LEU A 151 2.59 -0.11 14.91
CA LEU A 151 3.79 -0.41 14.14
C LEU A 151 3.47 -1.29 12.91
N TYR A 152 2.64 -2.30 13.11
CA TYR A 152 2.15 -3.17 12.05
C TYR A 152 1.42 -2.38 10.96
N GLU A 153 0.46 -1.54 11.35
CA GLU A 153 -0.26 -0.68 10.41
C GLU A 153 0.67 0.26 9.65
N ASP A 154 1.66 0.87 10.32
CA ASP A 154 2.65 1.76 9.69
C ASP A 154 3.53 1.00 8.67
N LEU A 155 3.98 -0.22 9.02
CA LEU A 155 4.76 -1.08 8.13
C LEU A 155 3.96 -1.58 6.93
N VAL A 156 2.71 -1.99 7.13
CA VAL A 156 1.81 -2.40 6.04
C VAL A 156 1.62 -1.26 5.06
N LEU A 157 1.26 -0.07 5.53
CA LEU A 157 1.08 1.10 4.67
C LEU A 157 2.38 1.47 3.94
N ALA A 158 3.53 1.42 4.62
CA ALA A 158 4.83 1.70 4.01
C ALA A 158 5.19 0.68 2.92
N THR A 159 4.90 -0.61 3.15
CA THR A 159 5.13 -1.69 2.19
C THR A 159 4.26 -1.52 0.96
N VAL A 160 2.96 -1.27 1.16
CA VAL A 160 2.00 -1.02 0.06
C VAL A 160 2.38 0.22 -0.73
N ALA A 161 2.79 1.31 -0.06
CA ALA A 161 3.22 2.54 -0.73
C ALA A 161 4.44 2.32 -1.64
N VAL A 162 5.43 1.54 -1.19
CA VAL A 162 6.63 1.21 -1.98
C VAL A 162 6.28 0.35 -3.18
N LEU A 163 5.46 -0.71 -2.99
CA LEU A 163 4.99 -1.58 -4.06
C LEU A 163 4.28 -0.80 -5.17
N HIS A 164 3.29 0.03 -4.78
CA HIS A 164 2.47 0.77 -5.75
C HIS A 164 3.25 1.88 -6.46
N ARG A 165 4.10 2.61 -5.73
CA ARG A 165 5.00 3.60 -6.34
C ARG A 165 5.75 3.00 -7.52
N ASP A 166 6.41 1.87 -7.31
CA ASP A 166 7.27 1.28 -8.32
C ASP A 166 6.46 0.58 -9.42
N ALA A 167 5.36 -0.10 -9.07
CA ALA A 167 4.45 -0.70 -10.05
C ALA A 167 3.83 0.36 -10.97
N PHE A 168 3.34 1.47 -10.42
CA PHE A 168 2.78 2.57 -11.21
C PHE A 168 3.84 3.29 -12.03
N ALA A 169 5.07 3.44 -11.52
CA ALA A 169 6.17 3.99 -12.31
C ALA A 169 6.48 3.14 -13.56
N MET A 170 6.38 1.81 -13.45
CA MET A 170 6.53 0.89 -14.59
C MET A 170 5.39 0.99 -15.61
N LEU A 171 4.24 1.51 -15.22
CA LEU A 171 3.02 1.61 -16.02
C LEU A 171 2.69 3.06 -16.42
N ALA A 172 3.57 4.02 -16.17
CA ALA A 172 3.32 5.45 -16.39
C ALA A 172 2.90 5.81 -17.82
N ASP A 173 3.37 5.04 -18.82
CA ASP A 173 2.98 5.20 -20.23
C ASP A 173 1.53 4.77 -20.53
N SER A 174 0.83 4.16 -19.56
CA SER A 174 -0.55 3.71 -19.75
C SER A 174 -1.53 4.88 -19.64
N PRO A 175 -2.27 5.25 -20.72
CA PRO A 175 -3.28 6.31 -20.65
C PRO A 175 -4.39 6.03 -19.63
N SER A 176 -4.72 4.76 -19.39
CA SER A 176 -5.73 4.34 -18.41
C SER A 176 -5.33 4.69 -16.97
N LEU A 177 -4.01 4.74 -16.67
CA LEU A 177 -3.51 5.14 -15.36
C LEU A 177 -3.46 6.64 -15.16
N THR A 178 -2.99 7.38 -16.16
CA THR A 178 -2.79 8.82 -16.00
C THR A 178 -4.04 9.64 -16.35
N GLY A 179 -5.01 9.03 -17.05
CA GLY A 179 -6.23 9.70 -17.46
C GLY A 179 -6.02 10.85 -18.44
N PRO A 180 -7.11 11.58 -18.78
CA PRO A 180 -7.07 12.65 -19.78
C PRO A 180 -6.21 13.84 -19.34
N ASN A 181 -6.14 14.11 -18.03
CA ASN A 181 -5.34 15.20 -17.46
C ASN A 181 -3.83 14.87 -17.37
N GLY A 182 -3.45 13.62 -17.69
CA GLY A 182 -2.05 13.19 -17.65
C GLY A 182 -1.51 12.92 -16.25
N SER A 183 -2.36 12.93 -15.22
CA SER A 183 -1.96 12.64 -13.85
C SER A 183 -3.14 12.18 -13.00
N ARG A 184 -2.90 11.28 -12.04
CA ARG A 184 -3.86 10.88 -11.00
C ARG A 184 -3.17 10.72 -9.66
N PRO A 185 -3.66 11.36 -8.59
CA PRO A 185 -3.22 11.12 -7.22
C PRO A 185 -3.56 9.69 -6.78
N VAL A 186 -2.76 9.19 -5.83
CA VAL A 186 -2.92 7.83 -5.27
C VAL A 186 -2.88 7.91 -3.76
N ALA A 187 -3.90 7.35 -3.12
CA ALA A 187 -3.95 7.15 -1.68
C ALA A 187 -3.91 5.65 -1.33
N VAL A 188 -3.45 5.34 -0.12
CA VAL A 188 -3.49 3.98 0.45
C VAL A 188 -4.12 4.03 1.83
N GLY A 189 -4.93 3.05 2.17
CA GLY A 189 -5.57 3.01 3.50
C GLY A 189 -6.21 1.68 3.82
N PHE A 190 -6.54 1.52 5.11
CA PHE A 190 -7.34 0.40 5.57
C PHE A 190 -8.83 0.69 5.39
N ASP A 191 -9.62 -0.31 5.03
CA ASP A 191 -11.08 -0.19 4.95
C ASP A 191 -11.72 0.17 6.30
N SER A 192 -11.04 -0.12 7.41
CA SER A 192 -11.47 0.21 8.77
C SER A 192 -11.08 1.62 9.23
N GLY A 193 -10.44 2.41 8.41
CA GLY A 193 -10.10 3.80 8.69
C GLY A 193 -8.67 4.20 8.34
N GLY A 194 -8.46 5.47 8.22
CA GLY A 194 -7.18 6.15 8.03
C GLY A 194 -6.44 5.81 6.73
N ALA A 195 -6.46 6.73 5.80
CA ALA A 195 -5.68 6.65 4.58
C ALA A 195 -4.56 7.72 4.54
N GLU A 196 -3.67 7.59 3.56
CA GLU A 196 -2.58 8.53 3.30
C GLU A 196 -2.35 8.70 1.81
N TRP A 197 -2.07 9.92 1.39
CA TRP A 197 -1.59 10.20 0.06
C TRP A 197 -0.17 9.68 -0.10
N ILE A 198 0.05 8.80 -1.08
CA ILE A 198 1.37 8.22 -1.32
C ILE A 198 2.09 8.84 -2.51
N GLY A 199 1.38 9.58 -3.36
CA GLY A 199 1.96 10.31 -4.49
C GLY A 199 0.98 10.49 -5.64
N THR A 200 1.53 10.82 -6.80
CA THR A 200 0.77 11.03 -8.05
C THR A 200 1.44 10.30 -9.19
N ILE A 201 0.68 9.49 -9.93
CA ILE A 201 1.16 8.94 -11.19
C ILE A 201 0.97 9.97 -12.29
N THR A 202 2.01 10.21 -13.09
CA THR A 202 2.00 11.12 -14.22
C THR A 202 2.55 10.42 -15.46
N ARG A 203 2.41 11.02 -16.62
CA ARG A 203 2.99 10.48 -17.86
C ARG A 203 4.53 10.41 -17.84
N ASP A 204 5.16 11.24 -16.99
CA ASP A 204 6.60 11.26 -16.81
C ASP A 204 7.09 10.33 -15.68
N GLY A 205 6.16 9.58 -15.06
CA GLY A 205 6.42 8.65 -13.95
C GLY A 205 5.76 9.06 -12.64
N TRP A 206 6.31 8.58 -11.55
CA TRP A 206 5.79 8.80 -10.20
C TRP A 206 6.31 10.11 -9.59
N VAL A 207 5.39 10.89 -9.05
CA VAL A 207 5.68 12.10 -8.28
C VAL A 207 5.32 11.84 -6.82
N PRO A 208 6.28 11.93 -5.86
CA PRO A 208 5.97 11.76 -4.45
C PRO A 208 5.01 12.86 -3.96
N PRO A 209 4.29 12.64 -2.85
CA PRO A 209 3.38 13.63 -2.30
C PRO A 209 4.16 14.92 -1.98
N ALA A 210 3.54 16.06 -2.22
CA ALA A 210 4.09 17.31 -1.74
C ALA A 210 4.28 17.20 -0.23
N ARG A 211 5.48 17.50 0.29
CA ARG A 211 5.77 17.39 1.72
C ARG A 211 4.70 18.16 2.48
N SER A 212 3.84 17.46 3.19
CA SER A 212 3.01 18.11 4.18
C SER A 212 3.94 18.62 5.27
N CYS A 213 4.17 19.93 5.32
CA CYS A 213 4.76 20.62 6.46
C CYS A 213 3.70 20.66 7.60
N ARG A 214 3.25 19.48 8.11
CA ARG A 214 2.39 19.40 9.29
C ARG A 214 3.07 18.64 10.41
#